data_f82103763b962083e73f89c0c38870cd
#
_entry.id   f82103763b962083e73f89c0c38870cd
#
_cell.length_a   1.000
_cell.length_b   1.000
_cell.length_c   1.000
_cell.angle_alpha   90.00
_cell.angle_beta   90.00
_cell.angle_gamma   90.00
#
_symmetry.space_group_name_H-M   'P 1'
#
loop_
_entity.id
_entity.type
_entity.pdbx_description
1 polymer ?
#
loop_
_entity_poly.entity_id
_entity_poly.type
_entity_poly.pdbx_seq_one_letter_code
_entity_poly.pdbx_strand_id
1 'polypeptide(L)'
;MRLEDIKSPQDIKGLSYAEMNDLAAQIRTELVTTISKRGGHLASNLGVVELTMAIHRVFNMPEDKIVFDVGHQSYVHKLLTGRYRTFCTLRSFGGMSGFPKRSESEYDVFETGHASTALSAALGLARARDLQGQHHHVLALVGDGAMTGGMCYEALNDAGDSHTRMIVILNDNEMSIAPNVGALSQHLTDLRVSSGWTSTKRVIRKGLSCLPVVGKPLQRILSWAKKSVKSMFVRENQEGFFNNLGFHYFGPINGHDLKALEHTLEAVKQLDEPVVVHVLTKKGYGYSAAEDKPERFHGTPPFYVETGTARKKGTLPSYGQVMAETLSEMAKTDEKIVAITAAMPSGTGLSYFAERFPRHMMDVGIAEEHAVTMAAGLAAGGMKPYFAVYASFFQRSFDQMIHDVCMPKLNVTLLLDRAGLVGEDGATHHGVWDLASMLPVPNMVILAPRDLNELRTMMRWTQENESPCAIRYGRESVDLSARYPAQDKPFRIGEWELMEQGEDVALLAVGSMVAEAIEVRDLLEKRGIHAALVNCRSVKPMDEKMLCQLANRPIVTMEEHVLTGGFGSVVCAFLSGEGLPAPMLSFGIPDTFVQHGRRDQLLKYLGLTPELMTQRIVIALKNGEKH
;
A
#
# COMPACT_ATOMS: atom_id res chain seq x y z
N MET A 1 19.00 -27.77 12.16
CA MET A 1 18.51 -26.65 13.02
C MET A 1 17.00 -26.52 12.88
N ARG A 2 16.25 -26.22 13.97
CA ARG A 2 14.81 -25.94 13.88
C ARG A 2 14.59 -24.43 13.81
N LEU A 3 13.58 -24.00 13.07
CA LEU A 3 13.24 -22.57 12.90
C LEU A 3 12.96 -21.89 14.25
N GLU A 4 12.34 -22.59 15.20
CA GLU A 4 12.02 -22.06 16.55
C GLU A 4 13.26 -21.78 17.42
N ASP A 5 14.42 -22.33 17.07
CA ASP A 5 15.67 -22.16 17.80
C ASP A 5 16.45 -20.92 17.34
N ILE A 6 16.08 -20.32 16.20
CA ILE A 6 16.73 -19.11 15.65
C ILE A 6 16.38 -17.89 16.51
N LYS A 7 17.40 -17.25 17.05
CA LYS A 7 17.32 -16.03 17.85
C LYS A 7 17.86 -14.81 17.10
N SER A 8 18.78 -15.05 16.18
CA SER A 8 19.42 -14.01 15.39
C SER A 8 19.92 -14.56 14.05
N PRO A 9 20.23 -13.71 13.06
CA PRO A 9 20.84 -14.13 11.81
C PRO A 9 22.19 -14.83 11.97
N GLN A 10 22.87 -14.65 13.09
CA GLN A 10 24.15 -15.33 13.35
C GLN A 10 24.00 -16.85 13.44
N ASP A 11 22.83 -17.34 13.86
CA ASP A 11 22.55 -18.76 14.06
C ASP A 11 22.56 -19.56 12.74
N ILE A 12 22.35 -18.89 11.59
CA ILE A 12 22.33 -19.54 10.29
C ILE A 12 23.68 -19.49 9.54
N LYS A 13 24.67 -18.71 10.03
CA LYS A 13 25.92 -18.49 9.30
C LYS A 13 26.78 -19.75 9.13
N GLY A 14 26.73 -20.66 10.10
CA GLY A 14 27.49 -21.91 10.12
C GLY A 14 26.78 -23.11 9.47
N LEU A 15 25.55 -22.97 9.02
CA LEU A 15 24.77 -24.10 8.49
C LEU A 15 25.31 -24.57 7.12
N SER A 16 25.28 -25.88 6.90
CA SER A 16 25.51 -26.47 5.58
C SER A 16 24.35 -26.13 4.61
N TYR A 17 24.57 -26.25 3.31
CA TYR A 17 23.47 -26.03 2.34
C TYR A 17 22.31 -27.01 2.49
N ALA A 18 22.56 -28.23 2.97
CA ALA A 18 21.50 -29.19 3.27
C ALA A 18 20.61 -28.70 4.42
N GLU A 19 21.23 -28.21 5.51
CA GLU A 19 20.50 -27.61 6.64
C GLU A 19 19.78 -26.33 6.27
N MET A 20 20.37 -25.49 5.40
CA MET A 20 19.72 -24.28 4.88
C MET A 20 18.49 -24.62 4.03
N ASN A 21 18.54 -25.65 3.19
CA ASN A 21 17.38 -26.10 2.41
C ASN A 21 16.26 -26.66 3.32
N ASP A 22 16.61 -27.41 4.35
CA ASP A 22 15.64 -27.89 5.35
C ASP A 22 15.01 -26.71 6.10
N LEU A 23 15.81 -25.71 6.51
CA LEU A 23 15.32 -24.50 7.14
C LEU A 23 14.37 -23.70 6.20
N ALA A 24 14.69 -23.60 4.92
CA ALA A 24 13.83 -22.96 3.93
C ALA A 24 12.45 -23.64 3.82
N ALA A 25 12.42 -24.98 3.89
CA ALA A 25 11.17 -25.75 3.92
C ALA A 25 10.36 -25.48 5.21
N GLN A 26 11.02 -25.41 6.37
CA GLN A 26 10.37 -25.06 7.64
C GLN A 26 9.78 -23.65 7.60
N ILE A 27 10.53 -22.66 7.08
CA ILE A 27 10.04 -21.27 6.89
C ILE A 27 8.80 -21.23 6.02
N ARG A 28 8.78 -21.94 4.87
CA ARG A 28 7.60 -22.01 4.00
C ARG A 28 6.40 -22.62 4.71
N THR A 29 6.61 -23.68 5.48
CA THR A 29 5.55 -24.33 6.26
C THR A 29 4.96 -23.34 7.27
N GLU A 30 5.81 -22.60 7.99
CA GLU A 30 5.36 -21.61 8.97
C GLU A 30 4.61 -20.45 8.30
N LEU A 31 5.11 -19.92 7.17
CA LEU A 31 4.43 -18.88 6.40
C LEU A 31 3.03 -19.32 5.97
N VAL A 32 2.89 -20.50 5.36
CA VAL A 32 1.60 -21.03 4.92
C VAL A 32 0.67 -21.25 6.12
N THR A 33 1.17 -21.86 7.21
CA THR A 33 0.40 -22.16 8.40
C THR A 33 -0.14 -20.90 9.09
N THR A 34 0.72 -19.91 9.31
CA THR A 34 0.33 -18.68 10.00
C THR A 34 -0.57 -17.80 9.11
N ILE A 35 -0.20 -17.59 7.85
CA ILE A 35 -0.98 -16.72 6.95
C ILE A 35 -2.33 -17.35 6.59
N SER A 36 -2.44 -18.67 6.51
CA SER A 36 -3.74 -19.34 6.31
C SER A 36 -4.76 -19.04 7.41
N LYS A 37 -4.30 -18.70 8.61
CA LYS A 37 -5.14 -18.38 9.77
C LYS A 37 -5.37 -16.88 9.95
N ARG A 38 -4.35 -16.06 9.63
CA ARG A 38 -4.32 -14.62 9.92
C ARG A 38 -4.59 -13.74 8.70
N GLY A 39 -4.38 -14.28 7.49
CA GLY A 39 -4.24 -13.48 6.29
C GLY A 39 -2.87 -12.81 6.21
N GLY A 40 -2.57 -12.16 5.09
CA GLY A 40 -1.31 -11.45 4.87
C GLY A 40 -0.70 -11.67 3.49
N HIS A 41 0.57 -11.31 3.34
CA HIS A 41 1.28 -11.33 2.06
C HIS A 41 2.03 -12.66 1.88
N LEU A 42 1.33 -13.71 1.37
CA LEU A 42 1.91 -15.05 1.28
C LEU A 42 2.85 -15.20 0.07
N ALA A 43 2.35 -14.91 -1.14
CA ALA A 43 3.07 -15.23 -2.37
C ALA A 43 4.42 -14.49 -2.48
N SER A 44 4.47 -13.23 -2.07
CA SER A 44 5.69 -12.41 -2.08
C SER A 44 6.75 -12.95 -1.10
N ASN A 45 6.34 -13.40 0.09
CA ASN A 45 7.25 -13.98 1.08
C ASN A 45 7.78 -15.35 0.68
N LEU A 46 6.95 -16.21 0.08
CA LEU A 46 7.38 -17.51 -0.43
C LEU A 46 8.44 -17.37 -1.54
N GLY A 47 8.35 -16.31 -2.34
CA GLY A 47 9.29 -16.04 -3.43
C GLY A 47 10.69 -15.61 -2.97
N VAL A 48 10.83 -15.06 -1.76
CA VAL A 48 12.11 -14.49 -1.28
C VAL A 48 12.76 -15.26 -0.14
N VAL A 49 12.36 -16.51 0.11
CA VAL A 49 12.89 -17.31 1.23
C VAL A 49 14.41 -17.46 1.10
N GLU A 50 14.90 -18.06 0.03
CA GLU A 50 16.33 -18.28 -0.19
C GLU A 50 17.10 -16.97 -0.31
N LEU A 51 16.53 -15.97 -0.98
CA LEU A 51 17.13 -14.65 -1.12
C LEU A 51 17.37 -13.99 0.24
N THR A 52 16.36 -13.97 1.10
CA THR A 52 16.46 -13.38 2.44
C THR A 52 17.45 -14.16 3.32
N MET A 53 17.43 -15.49 3.24
CA MET A 53 18.41 -16.34 3.94
C MET A 53 19.84 -16.06 3.49
N ALA A 54 20.09 -15.94 2.19
CA ALA A 54 21.41 -15.64 1.65
C ALA A 54 21.91 -14.25 2.08
N ILE A 55 21.02 -13.23 2.08
CA ILE A 55 21.34 -11.88 2.56
C ILE A 55 21.81 -11.95 4.03
N HIS A 56 21.03 -12.59 4.91
CA HIS A 56 21.37 -12.71 6.32
C HIS A 56 22.60 -13.56 6.59
N ARG A 57 22.94 -14.47 5.70
CA ARG A 57 24.15 -15.28 5.81
C ARG A 57 25.41 -14.51 5.41
N VAL A 58 25.33 -13.67 4.40
CA VAL A 58 26.47 -12.89 3.87
C VAL A 58 26.72 -11.62 4.68
N PHE A 59 25.69 -10.88 5.01
CA PHE A 59 25.80 -9.60 5.72
C PHE A 59 25.63 -9.75 7.22
N ASN A 60 26.16 -8.79 7.98
CA ASN A 60 26.16 -8.80 9.45
C ASN A 60 25.10 -7.86 10.00
N MET A 61 23.82 -8.28 9.96
CA MET A 61 22.75 -7.51 10.57
C MET A 61 22.80 -7.62 12.11
N PRO A 62 22.52 -6.57 12.87
CA PRO A 62 22.00 -5.24 12.48
C PRO A 62 23.07 -4.19 12.14
N GLU A 63 24.36 -4.52 12.15
CA GLU A 63 25.44 -3.59 11.77
C GLU A 63 25.25 -3.15 10.30
N ASP A 64 25.26 -4.11 9.35
CA ASP A 64 24.81 -3.88 7.99
C ASP A 64 23.30 -3.57 7.98
N LYS A 65 22.85 -2.73 7.06
CA LYS A 65 21.47 -2.25 7.01
C LYS A 65 20.75 -2.77 5.78
N ILE A 66 19.50 -3.23 5.95
CA ILE A 66 18.61 -3.57 4.84
C ILE A 66 17.30 -2.78 4.91
N VAL A 67 16.91 -2.17 3.80
CA VAL A 67 15.60 -1.53 3.62
C VAL A 67 14.80 -2.34 2.62
N PHE A 68 13.59 -2.74 3.02
CA PHE A 68 12.65 -3.46 2.16
C PHE A 68 11.72 -2.46 1.48
N ASP A 69 11.64 -2.48 0.14
CA ASP A 69 10.65 -1.68 -0.57
C ASP A 69 9.25 -2.26 -0.34
N VAL A 70 8.25 -1.43 -0.08
CA VAL A 70 6.93 -1.83 0.45
C VAL A 70 7.04 -2.54 1.80
N GLY A 71 7.92 -3.51 1.95
CA GLY A 71 8.13 -4.27 3.17
C GLY A 71 7.17 -5.44 3.41
N HIS A 72 6.24 -5.69 2.49
CA HIS A 72 5.29 -6.81 2.56
C HIS A 72 5.95 -8.19 2.44
N GLN A 73 7.18 -8.27 1.91
CA GLN A 73 8.00 -9.48 1.77
C GLN A 73 9.00 -9.68 2.93
N SER A 74 8.80 -9.02 4.08
CA SER A 74 9.73 -9.04 5.22
C SER A 74 9.49 -10.17 6.24
N TYR A 75 8.53 -11.08 6.02
CA TYR A 75 8.19 -12.09 7.02
C TYR A 75 9.32 -13.09 7.28
N VAL A 76 10.05 -13.46 6.23
CA VAL A 76 11.25 -14.30 6.34
C VAL A 76 12.33 -13.60 7.20
N HIS A 77 12.53 -12.31 6.98
CA HIS A 77 13.42 -11.48 7.79
C HIS A 77 12.97 -11.47 9.27
N LYS A 78 11.67 -11.32 9.54
CA LYS A 78 11.14 -11.38 10.92
C LYS A 78 11.42 -12.73 11.57
N LEU A 79 11.22 -13.84 10.87
CA LEU A 79 11.50 -15.19 11.38
C LEU A 79 13.00 -15.39 11.67
N LEU A 80 13.89 -14.94 10.80
CA LEU A 80 15.34 -15.08 10.96
C LEU A 80 15.95 -14.13 12.00
N THR A 81 15.22 -13.11 12.44
CA THR A 81 15.64 -12.14 13.45
C THR A 81 15.00 -12.40 14.83
N GLY A 82 14.71 -13.68 15.14
CA GLY A 82 14.31 -14.14 16.47
C GLY A 82 12.84 -13.96 16.82
N ARG A 83 11.98 -13.56 15.87
CA ARG A 83 10.56 -13.27 16.12
C ARG A 83 9.61 -14.45 15.88
N TYR A 84 10.12 -15.68 15.78
CA TYR A 84 9.30 -16.88 15.55
C TYR A 84 8.17 -17.03 16.56
N ARG A 85 8.44 -16.86 17.87
CA ARG A 85 7.44 -17.09 18.94
C ARG A 85 6.25 -16.14 18.85
N THR A 86 6.46 -14.92 18.38
CA THR A 86 5.41 -13.90 18.22
C THR A 86 4.81 -13.88 16.83
N PHE A 87 5.36 -14.65 15.88
CA PHE A 87 4.90 -14.66 14.49
C PHE A 87 3.44 -15.10 14.33
N CYS A 88 2.93 -15.95 15.23
CA CYS A 88 1.52 -16.32 15.29
C CYS A 88 0.56 -15.15 15.56
N THR A 89 1.06 -13.98 16.00
CA THR A 89 0.28 -12.74 16.21
C THR A 89 0.33 -11.78 15.02
N LEU A 90 0.91 -12.20 13.89
CA LEU A 90 1.07 -11.40 12.69
C LEU A 90 -0.26 -10.69 12.31
N ARG A 91 -0.21 -9.36 12.10
CA ARG A 91 -1.33 -8.50 11.72
C ARG A 91 -2.52 -8.48 12.70
N SER A 92 -2.34 -9.00 13.92
CA SER A 92 -3.37 -8.96 14.97
C SER A 92 -3.21 -7.68 15.80
N PHE A 93 -4.30 -7.14 16.31
CA PHE A 93 -4.29 -5.98 17.19
C PHE A 93 -3.35 -6.19 18.39
N GLY A 94 -2.41 -5.28 18.60
CA GLY A 94 -1.37 -5.41 19.63
C GLY A 94 -0.32 -6.49 19.37
N GLY A 95 -0.35 -7.14 18.20
CA GLY A 95 0.61 -8.15 17.77
C GLY A 95 1.65 -7.61 16.79
N MET A 96 2.28 -8.54 16.05
CA MET A 96 3.33 -8.25 15.09
C MET A 96 2.77 -7.55 13.84
N SER A 97 3.43 -6.49 13.38
CA SER A 97 3.11 -5.78 12.14
C SER A 97 3.34 -6.65 10.89
N GLY A 98 2.54 -6.44 9.85
CA GLY A 98 2.74 -7.02 8.53
C GLY A 98 3.87 -6.36 7.71
N PHE A 99 4.53 -5.34 8.25
CA PHE A 99 5.60 -4.58 7.63
C PHE A 99 6.78 -4.40 8.60
N PRO A 100 7.98 -4.03 8.13
CA PRO A 100 9.08 -3.67 9.03
C PRO A 100 8.66 -2.57 9.99
N LYS A 101 9.04 -2.70 11.27
CA LYS A 101 8.68 -1.76 12.31
C LYS A 101 9.80 -1.61 13.33
N ARG A 102 10.39 -0.41 13.41
CA ARG A 102 11.55 -0.11 14.27
C ARG A 102 11.28 -0.39 15.75
N SER A 103 10.06 -0.21 16.21
CA SER A 103 9.67 -0.51 17.60
C SER A 103 9.55 -2.02 17.90
N GLU A 104 9.56 -2.89 16.88
CA GLU A 104 9.52 -4.34 17.06
C GLU A 104 10.92 -4.97 17.13
N SER A 105 11.91 -4.39 16.44
CA SER A 105 13.24 -4.99 16.33
C SER A 105 14.29 -3.99 15.85
N GLU A 106 15.50 -4.08 16.39
CA GLU A 106 16.69 -3.34 15.91
C GLU A 106 17.11 -3.70 14.49
N TYR A 107 16.66 -4.85 13.98
CA TYR A 107 16.89 -5.29 12.61
C TYR A 107 15.99 -4.57 11.60
N ASP A 108 14.90 -3.94 12.01
CA ASP A 108 13.99 -3.18 11.17
C ASP A 108 14.46 -1.70 11.14
N VAL A 109 15.42 -1.38 10.29
CA VAL A 109 16.12 -0.08 10.31
C VAL A 109 15.28 1.08 9.76
N PHE A 110 14.27 0.79 8.94
CA PHE A 110 13.40 1.76 8.32
C PHE A 110 11.99 1.19 8.16
N GLU A 111 10.97 1.97 8.52
CA GLU A 111 9.57 1.57 8.38
C GLU A 111 9.12 1.81 6.94
N THR A 112 8.53 0.79 6.32
CA THR A 112 8.01 0.86 4.95
C THR A 112 6.56 0.37 4.91
N GLY A 113 5.88 0.62 3.82
CA GLY A 113 4.49 0.24 3.53
C GLY A 113 4.08 0.66 2.14
N HIS A 114 4.66 1.76 1.63
CA HIS A 114 4.47 2.27 0.27
C HIS A 114 5.65 1.91 -0.62
N ALA A 115 5.39 1.68 -1.90
CA ALA A 115 6.41 1.30 -2.88
C ALA A 115 7.37 2.45 -3.23
N SER A 116 8.50 2.11 -3.82
CA SER A 116 9.48 3.03 -4.43
C SER A 116 10.28 3.92 -3.45
N THR A 117 10.16 3.69 -2.12
CA THR A 117 10.83 4.52 -1.11
C THR A 117 12.18 3.96 -0.66
N ALA A 118 12.41 2.65 -0.82
CA ALA A 118 13.56 1.97 -0.23
C ALA A 118 14.90 2.44 -0.80
N LEU A 119 14.98 2.77 -2.09
CA LEU A 119 16.22 3.27 -2.71
C LEU A 119 16.65 4.60 -2.09
N SER A 120 15.73 5.56 -1.97
CA SER A 120 16.01 6.86 -1.35
C SER A 120 16.39 6.72 0.13
N ALA A 121 15.67 5.86 0.87
CA ALA A 121 15.98 5.61 2.27
C ALA A 121 17.35 4.94 2.46
N ALA A 122 17.68 3.94 1.63
CA ALA A 122 18.98 3.29 1.65
C ALA A 122 20.12 4.24 1.25
N LEU A 123 19.90 5.10 0.24
CA LEU A 123 20.86 6.13 -0.14
C LEU A 123 21.12 7.10 1.01
N GLY A 124 20.07 7.54 1.71
CA GLY A 124 20.21 8.38 2.90
C GLY A 124 21.01 7.70 4.02
N LEU A 125 20.75 6.41 4.28
CA LEU A 125 21.52 5.62 5.25
C LEU A 125 22.99 5.44 4.83
N ALA A 126 23.26 5.21 3.55
CA ALA A 126 24.61 5.08 3.02
C ALA A 126 25.41 6.38 3.16
N ARG A 127 24.79 7.52 2.84
CA ARG A 127 25.42 8.84 3.04
C ARG A 127 25.65 9.17 4.51
N ALA A 128 24.71 8.83 5.39
CA ALA A 128 24.88 8.99 6.83
C ALA A 128 26.08 8.16 7.35
N ARG A 129 26.23 6.91 6.88
CA ARG A 129 27.39 6.07 7.13
C ARG A 129 28.68 6.75 6.72
N ASP A 130 28.74 7.26 5.49
CA ASP A 130 29.93 7.90 4.93
C ASP A 130 30.32 9.17 5.68
N LEU A 131 29.34 10.02 6.01
CA LEU A 131 29.54 11.24 6.81
C LEU A 131 30.04 10.94 8.23
N GLN A 132 29.66 9.78 8.79
CA GLN A 132 30.12 9.34 10.12
C GLN A 132 31.44 8.57 10.07
N GLY A 133 32.05 8.38 8.91
CA GLY A 133 33.27 7.60 8.73
C GLY A 133 33.12 6.11 9.04
N GLN A 134 31.88 5.57 8.92
CA GLN A 134 31.57 4.16 9.13
C GLN A 134 31.70 3.37 7.81
N HIS A 135 31.72 2.04 7.90
CA HIS A 135 32.01 1.19 6.73
C HIS A 135 31.01 0.04 6.50
N HIS A 136 29.94 -0.04 7.28
CA HIS A 136 28.91 -1.07 7.13
C HIS A 136 28.23 -0.99 5.74
N HIS A 137 27.63 -2.11 5.33
CA HIS A 137 26.91 -2.16 4.05
C HIS A 137 25.47 -1.67 4.23
N VAL A 138 24.94 -1.05 3.17
CA VAL A 138 23.54 -0.65 3.08
C VAL A 138 22.93 -1.30 1.84
N LEU A 139 21.84 -2.04 2.06
CA LEU A 139 21.12 -2.78 1.05
C LEU A 139 19.70 -2.22 0.89
N ALA A 140 19.20 -2.17 -0.35
CA ALA A 140 17.80 -1.97 -0.67
C ALA A 140 17.26 -3.20 -1.40
N LEU A 141 16.24 -3.86 -0.87
CA LEU A 141 15.53 -4.94 -1.56
C LEU A 141 14.28 -4.35 -2.22
N VAL A 142 14.29 -4.26 -3.54
CA VAL A 142 13.26 -3.59 -4.36
C VAL A 142 12.63 -4.57 -5.33
N GLY A 143 11.30 -4.62 -5.39
CA GLY A 143 10.59 -5.40 -6.40
C GLY A 143 10.57 -4.70 -7.77
N ASP A 144 10.51 -5.50 -8.83
CA ASP A 144 10.39 -5.03 -10.21
C ASP A 144 9.18 -4.11 -10.43
N GLY A 145 8.04 -4.39 -9.79
CA GLY A 145 6.88 -3.51 -9.80
C GLY A 145 7.14 -2.14 -9.15
N ALA A 146 7.87 -2.10 -8.04
CA ALA A 146 8.21 -0.85 -7.35
C ALA A 146 9.19 0.03 -8.16
N MET A 147 9.96 -0.58 -9.06
CA MET A 147 10.84 0.16 -9.98
C MET A 147 10.07 1.01 -11.02
N THR A 148 8.75 0.85 -11.14
CA THR A 148 7.95 1.69 -12.05
C THR A 148 7.65 3.08 -11.48
N GLY A 149 7.84 3.30 -10.18
CA GLY A 149 7.62 4.59 -9.52
C GLY A 149 8.75 5.60 -9.75
N GLY A 150 8.39 6.88 -9.90
CA GLY A 150 9.34 7.98 -10.20
C GLY A 150 10.47 8.10 -9.18
N MET A 151 10.19 7.97 -7.88
CA MET A 151 11.22 8.04 -6.82
C MET A 151 12.37 7.06 -7.00
N CYS A 152 12.12 5.87 -7.59
CA CYS A 152 13.19 4.92 -7.88
C CYS A 152 14.19 5.50 -8.89
N TYR A 153 13.70 6.17 -9.94
CA TYR A 153 14.56 6.80 -10.95
C TYR A 153 15.34 7.98 -10.37
N GLU A 154 14.69 8.80 -9.54
CA GLU A 154 15.33 9.91 -8.84
C GLU A 154 16.48 9.40 -7.95
N ALA A 155 16.20 8.36 -7.15
CA ALA A 155 17.23 7.76 -6.28
C ALA A 155 18.36 7.08 -7.05
N LEU A 156 18.07 6.38 -8.16
CA LEU A 156 19.10 5.78 -9.01
C LEU A 156 19.97 6.85 -9.68
N ASN A 157 19.36 7.92 -10.19
CA ASN A 157 20.10 9.03 -10.80
C ASN A 157 21.05 9.68 -9.79
N ASP A 158 20.57 9.97 -8.57
CA ASP A 158 21.38 10.61 -7.52
C ASP A 158 22.48 9.67 -6.97
N ALA A 159 22.16 8.40 -6.75
CA ALA A 159 23.13 7.42 -6.25
C ALA A 159 24.24 7.11 -7.27
N GLY A 160 23.90 7.08 -8.56
CA GLY A 160 24.85 6.85 -9.63
C GLY A 160 25.79 8.02 -9.84
N ASP A 161 25.28 9.26 -9.84
CA ASP A 161 26.10 10.48 -9.96
C ASP A 161 27.07 10.64 -8.77
N SER A 162 26.58 10.39 -7.56
CA SER A 162 27.40 10.49 -6.35
C SER A 162 28.34 9.29 -6.10
N HIS A 163 28.24 8.24 -6.89
CA HIS A 163 28.99 6.98 -6.68
C HIS A 163 28.89 6.45 -5.25
N THR A 164 27.76 6.70 -4.56
CA THR A 164 27.57 6.26 -3.17
C THR A 164 27.52 4.74 -3.10
N ARG A 165 28.41 4.14 -2.28
CA ARG A 165 28.48 2.68 -2.09
C ARG A 165 27.20 2.15 -1.45
N MET A 166 26.35 1.47 -2.23
CA MET A 166 25.15 0.78 -1.79
C MET A 166 24.86 -0.44 -2.68
N ILE A 167 24.09 -1.38 -2.19
CA ILE A 167 23.69 -2.58 -2.91
C ILE A 167 22.18 -2.58 -3.12
N VAL A 168 21.75 -2.48 -4.37
CA VAL A 168 20.36 -2.62 -4.77
C VAL A 168 20.10 -4.06 -5.17
N ILE A 169 19.23 -4.76 -4.47
CA ILE A 169 18.78 -6.11 -4.84
C ILE A 169 17.44 -5.96 -5.56
N LEU A 170 17.47 -6.08 -6.88
CA LEU A 170 16.29 -6.08 -7.72
C LEU A 170 15.68 -7.47 -7.73
N ASN A 171 14.58 -7.64 -7.01
CA ASN A 171 13.79 -8.87 -6.96
C ASN A 171 12.78 -8.88 -8.10
N ASP A 172 13.09 -9.56 -9.18
CA ASP A 172 12.28 -9.63 -10.38
C ASP A 172 11.48 -10.93 -10.41
N ASN A 173 10.15 -10.80 -10.35
CA ASN A 173 9.19 -11.91 -10.43
C ASN A 173 8.08 -11.66 -11.47
N GLU A 174 8.23 -10.65 -12.35
CA GLU A 174 7.30 -10.23 -13.42
C GLU A 174 5.96 -9.69 -12.92
N MET A 175 5.83 -9.48 -11.60
CA MET A 175 4.54 -9.13 -11.02
C MET A 175 4.67 -8.08 -9.91
N SER A 176 3.84 -7.04 -9.99
CA SER A 176 3.41 -6.26 -8.84
C SER A 176 2.26 -6.98 -8.09
N ILE A 177 1.09 -6.41 -7.96
CA ILE A 177 -0.14 -7.15 -7.63
C ILE A 177 -0.58 -7.95 -8.86
N ALA A 178 -0.65 -7.31 -10.03
CA ALA A 178 -0.89 -7.87 -11.36
C ALA A 178 0.44 -8.01 -12.14
N PRO A 179 0.46 -8.60 -13.34
CA PRO A 179 1.62 -8.57 -14.22
C PRO A 179 2.09 -7.12 -14.44
N ASN A 180 3.40 -6.92 -14.41
CA ASN A 180 3.98 -5.58 -14.57
C ASN A 180 3.74 -5.02 -15.97
N VAL A 181 3.57 -3.70 -16.03
CA VAL A 181 3.35 -2.94 -17.27
C VAL A 181 4.52 -1.99 -17.53
N GLY A 182 4.64 -1.53 -18.78
CA GLY A 182 5.58 -0.49 -19.19
C GLY A 182 6.90 -1.01 -19.76
N ALA A 183 7.67 -0.08 -20.33
CA ALA A 183 8.92 -0.38 -21.07
C ALA A 183 10.01 -0.99 -20.18
N LEU A 184 10.09 -0.61 -18.90
CA LEU A 184 11.06 -1.19 -17.99
C LEU A 184 10.81 -2.69 -17.77
N SER A 185 9.55 -3.10 -17.62
CA SER A 185 9.18 -4.52 -17.50
C SER A 185 9.59 -5.31 -18.75
N GLN A 186 9.39 -4.74 -19.95
CA GLN A 186 9.86 -5.34 -21.20
C GLN A 186 11.39 -5.46 -21.23
N HIS A 187 12.11 -4.39 -20.83
CA HIS A 187 13.57 -4.41 -20.76
C HIS A 187 14.11 -5.49 -19.81
N LEU A 188 13.50 -5.66 -18.62
CA LEU A 188 13.88 -6.73 -17.69
C LEU A 188 13.59 -8.12 -18.29
N THR A 189 12.49 -8.28 -19.01
CA THR A 189 12.17 -9.52 -19.73
C THR A 189 13.20 -9.82 -20.83
N ASP A 190 13.65 -8.82 -21.60
CA ASP A 190 14.69 -8.98 -22.61
C ASP A 190 16.03 -9.40 -21.98
N LEU A 191 16.40 -8.84 -20.82
CA LEU A 191 17.57 -9.26 -20.07
C LEU A 191 17.50 -10.73 -19.64
N ARG A 192 16.35 -11.25 -19.25
CA ARG A 192 16.13 -12.67 -18.93
C ARG A 192 16.32 -13.56 -20.13
N VAL A 193 15.71 -13.21 -21.26
CA VAL A 193 15.74 -14.01 -22.50
C VAL A 193 17.13 -14.00 -23.11
N SER A 194 17.81 -12.85 -23.15
CA SER A 194 19.16 -12.71 -23.74
C SER A 194 20.25 -13.44 -22.96
N SER A 195 20.09 -13.61 -21.66
CA SER A 195 21.07 -14.30 -20.80
C SER A 195 21.04 -15.83 -20.96
N GLY A 196 20.24 -16.38 -21.86
CA GLY A 196 20.17 -17.79 -22.21
C GLY A 196 20.36 -18.71 -21.00
N TRP A 197 19.31 -18.96 -20.24
CA TRP A 197 19.25 -19.86 -19.06
C TRP A 197 19.96 -21.22 -19.26
N THR A 198 20.26 -21.59 -20.53
CA THR A 198 20.94 -22.81 -20.91
C THR A 198 22.50 -22.71 -20.97
N SER A 199 23.09 -21.51 -21.08
CA SER A 199 24.53 -21.35 -21.18
C SER A 199 25.25 -21.32 -19.82
N THR A 200 24.59 -20.94 -18.74
CA THR A 200 25.20 -20.83 -17.41
C THR A 200 25.66 -22.18 -16.86
N LYS A 201 24.92 -23.27 -17.14
CA LYS A 201 25.37 -24.64 -16.78
C LYS A 201 26.69 -25.07 -17.47
N ARG A 202 26.95 -24.55 -18.66
CA ARG A 202 28.16 -24.94 -19.46
C ARG A 202 29.39 -24.13 -19.07
N VAL A 203 29.21 -22.86 -18.67
CA VAL A 203 30.33 -21.97 -18.29
C VAL A 203 30.85 -22.28 -16.89
N ILE A 204 29.93 -22.50 -15.92
CA ILE A 204 30.32 -22.89 -14.54
C ILE A 204 31.04 -24.24 -14.53
N ARG A 205 30.62 -25.20 -15.37
CA ARG A 205 31.27 -26.52 -15.45
C ARG A 205 32.65 -26.51 -16.11
N LYS A 206 32.93 -25.53 -17.01
CA LYS A 206 34.27 -25.33 -17.62
C LYS A 206 35.20 -24.50 -16.75
N GLY A 207 34.70 -23.52 -15.98
CA GLY A 207 35.53 -22.67 -15.11
C GLY A 207 36.09 -23.41 -13.89
N LEU A 208 35.34 -24.41 -13.35
CA LEU A 208 35.79 -25.21 -12.20
C LEU A 208 36.84 -26.28 -12.53
N SER A 209 37.02 -26.60 -13.80
CA SER A 209 38.02 -27.63 -14.22
C SER A 209 39.42 -27.08 -14.53
N CYS A 210 39.64 -25.77 -14.42
CA CYS A 210 40.90 -25.11 -14.83
C CYS A 210 41.66 -24.41 -13.70
N LEU A 211 41.58 -24.85 -12.44
CA LEU A 211 42.39 -24.32 -11.36
C LEU A 211 43.59 -25.24 -11.08
N PRO A 212 44.83 -24.86 -11.45
CA PRO A 212 46.01 -25.52 -10.94
C PRO A 212 46.33 -24.98 -9.53
N VAL A 213 46.46 -25.91 -8.60
CA VAL A 213 47.01 -25.66 -7.26
C VAL A 213 48.52 -25.39 -7.43
N VAL A 214 48.97 -24.15 -7.24
CA VAL A 214 50.33 -23.83 -6.74
C VAL A 214 50.38 -22.35 -6.29
N GLY A 215 50.94 -22.10 -5.10
CA GLY A 215 50.99 -20.84 -4.39
C GLY A 215 51.88 -19.76 -4.97
N LYS A 216 51.49 -18.52 -4.74
CA LYS A 216 52.26 -17.27 -4.60
C LYS A 216 51.34 -16.07 -4.31
N PRO A 217 51.83 -14.90 -3.90
CA PRO A 217 51.37 -14.18 -2.74
C PRO A 217 50.09 -13.36 -2.92
N LEU A 218 49.36 -13.22 -1.82
CA LEU A 218 48.03 -12.68 -1.57
C LEU A 218 47.68 -11.35 -2.28
N GLN A 219 48.63 -10.46 -2.53
CA GLN A 219 48.36 -9.16 -3.19
C GLN A 219 48.11 -9.24 -4.70
N ARG A 220 48.68 -10.23 -5.39
CA ARG A 220 48.37 -10.48 -6.81
C ARG A 220 47.05 -11.22 -7.01
N ILE A 221 46.61 -11.99 -6.02
CA ILE A 221 45.34 -12.71 -6.05
C ILE A 221 44.17 -11.71 -5.91
N LEU A 222 44.29 -10.67 -5.08
CA LEU A 222 43.30 -9.61 -4.92
C LEU A 222 43.13 -8.75 -6.19
N SER A 223 44.22 -8.41 -6.89
CA SER A 223 44.12 -7.67 -8.15
C SER A 223 43.61 -8.55 -9.31
N TRP A 224 43.90 -9.87 -9.26
CA TRP A 224 43.42 -10.84 -10.24
C TRP A 224 41.96 -11.22 -9.97
N ALA A 225 41.51 -11.31 -8.70
CA ALA A 225 40.12 -11.46 -8.32
C ALA A 225 39.28 -10.26 -8.79
N LYS A 226 39.76 -9.02 -8.62
CA LYS A 226 39.09 -7.83 -9.17
C LYS A 226 38.95 -7.89 -10.71
N LYS A 227 39.96 -8.35 -11.43
CA LYS A 227 39.94 -8.52 -12.90
C LYS A 227 39.10 -9.72 -13.35
N SER A 228 39.14 -10.85 -12.61
CA SER A 228 38.41 -12.07 -12.97
C SER A 228 36.91 -11.95 -12.66
N VAL A 229 36.53 -11.24 -11.60
CA VAL A 229 35.14 -10.92 -11.32
C VAL A 229 34.58 -10.02 -12.44
N LYS A 230 35.36 -9.02 -12.89
CA LYS A 230 34.95 -8.15 -13.99
C LYS A 230 34.78 -8.92 -15.31
N SER A 231 35.61 -9.92 -15.61
CA SER A 231 35.54 -10.71 -16.85
C SER A 231 34.51 -11.85 -16.81
N MET A 232 34.06 -12.28 -15.62
CA MET A 232 33.15 -13.42 -15.48
C MET A 232 31.68 -13.02 -15.55
N PHE A 233 31.34 -11.74 -15.30
CA PHE A 233 29.96 -11.25 -15.21
C PHE A 233 29.65 -10.07 -16.14
N VAL A 234 30.61 -9.45 -16.79
CA VAL A 234 30.38 -8.37 -17.74
C VAL A 234 30.45 -8.97 -19.16
N ARG A 235 29.30 -9.16 -19.81
CA ARG A 235 29.27 -9.15 -21.28
C ARG A 235 29.58 -7.71 -21.71
N GLU A 236 30.77 -7.47 -22.20
CA GLU A 236 31.32 -6.18 -22.60
C GLU A 236 30.52 -5.41 -23.68
N ASN A 237 29.34 -5.89 -24.09
CA ASN A 237 28.60 -5.35 -25.24
C ASN A 237 27.13 -5.02 -24.95
N GLN A 238 26.70 -4.83 -23.69
CA GLN A 238 25.39 -4.23 -23.41
C GLN A 238 25.59 -3.03 -22.49
N GLU A 239 25.60 -1.84 -23.07
CA GLU A 239 25.30 -0.58 -22.39
C GLU A 239 23.88 -0.72 -21.82
N GLY A 240 23.75 -1.28 -20.61
CA GLY A 240 22.49 -1.52 -19.94
C GLY A 240 22.01 -0.27 -19.21
N PHE A 241 20.71 -0.15 -19.00
CA PHE A 241 20.06 0.95 -18.28
C PHE A 241 20.78 1.31 -16.97
N PHE A 242 21.07 0.32 -16.12
CA PHE A 242 21.74 0.55 -14.84
C PHE A 242 23.20 1.01 -14.97
N ASN A 243 23.93 0.49 -15.97
CA ASN A 243 25.32 0.91 -16.21
C ASN A 243 25.39 2.37 -16.67
N ASN A 244 24.43 2.81 -17.49
CA ASN A 244 24.33 4.20 -17.94
C ASN A 244 24.00 5.17 -16.80
N LEU A 245 23.36 4.67 -15.73
CA LEU A 245 23.13 5.41 -14.49
C LEU A 245 24.27 5.31 -13.48
N GLY A 246 25.43 4.73 -13.84
CA GLY A 246 26.60 4.65 -12.96
C GLY A 246 26.62 3.47 -11.99
N PHE A 247 25.73 2.47 -12.14
CA PHE A 247 25.72 1.26 -11.32
C PHE A 247 26.46 0.10 -11.99
N HIS A 248 27.13 -0.71 -11.20
CA HIS A 248 27.58 -2.03 -11.65
C HIS A 248 26.41 -3.01 -11.60
N TYR A 249 26.10 -3.62 -12.73
CA TYR A 249 25.00 -4.58 -12.84
C TYR A 249 25.49 -6.02 -12.80
N PHE A 250 24.88 -6.84 -11.93
CA PHE A 250 25.13 -8.28 -11.76
C PHE A 250 23.83 -9.07 -11.90
N GLY A 251 23.81 -10.02 -12.80
CA GLY A 251 22.63 -10.87 -12.98
C GLY A 251 22.24 -11.09 -14.45
N PRO A 252 21.05 -11.66 -14.70
CA PRO A 252 20.10 -12.16 -13.70
C PRO A 252 20.55 -13.47 -13.03
N ILE A 253 20.21 -13.64 -11.73
CA ILE A 253 20.62 -14.77 -10.90
C ILE A 253 19.35 -15.51 -10.42
N ASN A 254 19.42 -16.84 -10.32
CA ASN A 254 18.34 -17.63 -9.75
C ASN A 254 18.18 -17.36 -8.25
N GLY A 255 17.09 -16.73 -7.85
CA GLY A 255 16.76 -16.37 -6.47
C GLY A 255 16.40 -17.56 -5.57
N HIS A 256 16.30 -18.78 -6.12
CA HIS A 256 16.08 -20.01 -5.37
C HIS A 256 17.34 -20.91 -5.28
N ASP A 257 18.49 -20.41 -5.74
CA ASP A 257 19.78 -21.09 -5.62
C ASP A 257 20.64 -20.37 -4.56
N LEU A 258 20.60 -20.86 -3.32
CA LEU A 258 21.35 -20.30 -2.18
C LEU A 258 22.84 -20.14 -2.50
N LYS A 259 23.44 -21.13 -3.19
CA LYS A 259 24.88 -21.10 -3.49
C LYS A 259 25.22 -20.01 -4.50
N ALA A 260 24.41 -19.84 -5.54
CA ALA A 260 24.58 -18.78 -6.53
C ALA A 260 24.38 -17.40 -5.91
N LEU A 261 23.36 -17.25 -5.06
CA LEU A 261 23.08 -16.01 -4.33
C LEU A 261 24.24 -15.62 -3.41
N GLU A 262 24.70 -16.53 -2.53
CA GLU A 262 25.79 -16.26 -1.60
C GLU A 262 27.07 -15.89 -2.35
N HIS A 263 27.44 -16.66 -3.39
CA HIS A 263 28.64 -16.37 -4.19
C HIS A 263 28.59 -14.96 -4.80
N THR A 264 27.44 -14.56 -5.32
CA THR A 264 27.28 -13.22 -5.92
C THR A 264 27.29 -12.13 -4.85
N LEU A 265 26.57 -12.32 -3.75
CA LEU A 265 26.51 -11.34 -2.66
C LEU A 265 27.88 -11.13 -2.00
N GLU A 266 28.67 -12.19 -1.82
CA GLU A 266 30.05 -12.09 -1.33
C GLU A 266 30.97 -11.34 -2.33
N ALA A 267 30.78 -11.53 -3.63
CA ALA A 267 31.54 -10.82 -4.64
C ALA A 267 31.20 -9.31 -4.66
N VAL A 268 29.93 -8.95 -4.66
CA VAL A 268 29.50 -7.54 -4.71
C VAL A 268 29.76 -6.80 -3.40
N LYS A 269 29.81 -7.50 -2.28
CA LYS A 269 30.19 -6.96 -0.96
C LYS A 269 31.58 -6.32 -0.94
N GLN A 270 32.49 -6.76 -1.84
CA GLN A 270 33.86 -6.26 -1.95
C GLN A 270 34.01 -5.02 -2.83
N LEU A 271 32.89 -4.53 -3.42
CA LEU A 271 32.94 -3.37 -4.31
C LEU A 271 32.67 -2.08 -3.52
N ASP A 272 33.39 -1.02 -3.88
CA ASP A 272 33.26 0.30 -3.26
C ASP A 272 32.37 1.26 -4.09
N GLU A 273 31.59 0.74 -5.02
CA GLU A 273 30.74 1.47 -5.96
C GLU A 273 29.28 1.01 -5.84
N PRO A 274 28.31 1.78 -6.33
CA PRO A 274 26.91 1.36 -6.29
C PRO A 274 26.66 0.17 -7.21
N VAL A 275 25.91 -0.82 -6.71
CA VAL A 275 25.69 -2.11 -7.39
C VAL A 275 24.21 -2.43 -7.49
N VAL A 276 23.79 -2.98 -8.63
CA VAL A 276 22.50 -3.65 -8.80
C VAL A 276 22.72 -5.15 -8.94
N VAL A 277 22.12 -5.94 -8.08
CA VAL A 277 22.05 -7.41 -8.15
C VAL A 277 20.65 -7.79 -8.61
N HIS A 278 20.51 -8.24 -9.85
CA HIS A 278 19.23 -8.66 -10.42
C HIS A 278 18.97 -10.14 -10.12
N VAL A 279 17.89 -10.39 -9.37
CA VAL A 279 17.54 -11.73 -8.86
C VAL A 279 16.18 -12.14 -9.39
N LEU A 280 16.11 -13.29 -10.05
CA LEU A 280 14.87 -13.88 -10.57
C LEU A 280 14.24 -14.77 -9.51
N THR A 281 13.04 -14.45 -9.08
CA THR A 281 12.29 -15.27 -8.13
C THR A 281 10.93 -15.70 -8.72
N LYS A 282 10.30 -16.68 -8.08
CA LYS A 282 8.94 -17.10 -8.42
C LYS A 282 8.00 -16.79 -7.27
N LYS A 283 7.03 -15.94 -7.52
CA LYS A 283 6.00 -15.58 -6.54
C LYS A 283 5.19 -16.82 -6.14
N GLY A 284 5.02 -17.06 -4.84
CA GLY A 284 4.31 -18.24 -4.34
C GLY A 284 5.13 -19.55 -4.30
N TYR A 285 6.44 -19.52 -4.58
CA TYR A 285 7.30 -20.68 -4.71
C TYR A 285 7.20 -21.67 -3.54
N GLY A 286 6.93 -22.95 -3.89
CA GLY A 286 6.79 -24.06 -2.94
C GLY A 286 5.38 -24.24 -2.36
N TYR A 287 4.37 -23.47 -2.84
CA TYR A 287 2.96 -23.69 -2.52
C TYR A 287 2.12 -23.57 -3.81
N SER A 288 1.67 -24.69 -4.36
CA SER A 288 1.06 -24.79 -5.69
C SER A 288 -0.09 -23.80 -5.90
N ALA A 289 -1.00 -23.67 -4.92
CA ALA A 289 -2.13 -22.75 -5.03
C ALA A 289 -1.69 -21.27 -5.18
N ALA A 290 -0.55 -20.88 -4.58
CA ALA A 290 0.01 -19.54 -4.72
C ALA A 290 0.86 -19.38 -5.98
N GLU A 291 1.50 -20.44 -6.47
CA GLU A 291 2.19 -20.44 -7.76
C GLU A 291 1.23 -20.30 -8.94
N ASP A 292 0.06 -20.97 -8.87
CA ASP A 292 -0.97 -20.95 -9.91
C ASP A 292 -1.74 -19.63 -9.96
N LYS A 293 -1.92 -18.97 -8.80
CA LYS A 293 -2.70 -17.72 -8.66
C LYS A 293 -1.99 -16.74 -7.72
N PRO A 294 -0.79 -16.25 -8.07
CA PRO A 294 0.02 -15.41 -7.19
C PRO A 294 -0.64 -14.08 -6.82
N GLU A 295 -1.44 -13.51 -7.70
CA GLU A 295 -2.22 -12.31 -7.46
C GLU A 295 -3.18 -12.46 -6.27
N ARG A 296 -3.90 -13.59 -6.21
CA ARG A 296 -4.82 -13.89 -5.10
C ARG A 296 -4.11 -13.99 -3.74
N PHE A 297 -2.86 -14.44 -3.73
CA PHE A 297 -2.05 -14.61 -2.54
C PHE A 297 -1.07 -13.46 -2.30
N HIS A 298 -1.18 -12.37 -3.07
CA HIS A 298 -0.42 -11.16 -2.79
C HIS A 298 -0.85 -10.56 -1.44
N GLY A 299 -2.15 -10.31 -1.22
CA GLY A 299 -2.74 -9.91 0.04
C GLY A 299 -3.97 -10.77 0.33
N THR A 300 -3.78 -11.94 0.96
CA THR A 300 -4.85 -12.93 1.12
C THR A 300 -5.55 -12.83 2.47
N PRO A 301 -6.89 -12.97 2.53
CA PRO A 301 -7.59 -13.23 3.78
C PRO A 301 -7.26 -14.64 4.30
N PRO A 302 -7.69 -15.02 5.52
CA PRO A 302 -7.59 -16.40 5.99
C PRO A 302 -8.20 -17.41 5.01
N PHE A 303 -7.50 -18.54 4.78
CA PHE A 303 -7.87 -19.52 3.75
C PHE A 303 -7.66 -20.96 4.23
N TYR A 304 -8.19 -21.93 3.51
CA TYR A 304 -7.94 -23.36 3.71
C TYR A 304 -6.69 -23.76 2.92
N VAL A 305 -5.70 -24.35 3.60
CA VAL A 305 -4.39 -24.68 3.00
C VAL A 305 -4.55 -25.68 1.85
N GLU A 306 -5.43 -26.67 1.99
CA GLU A 306 -5.62 -27.76 1.03
C GLU A 306 -6.17 -27.26 -0.32
N THR A 307 -7.00 -26.22 -0.30
CA THR A 307 -7.70 -25.72 -1.49
C THR A 307 -7.31 -24.32 -1.91
N GLY A 308 -6.61 -23.59 -1.03
CA GLY A 308 -6.32 -22.17 -1.22
C GLY A 308 -7.57 -21.28 -1.18
N THR A 309 -8.77 -21.78 -0.82
CA THR A 309 -10.01 -20.99 -0.82
C THR A 309 -10.16 -20.17 0.46
N ALA A 310 -10.67 -18.93 0.36
CA ALA A 310 -10.92 -18.08 1.52
C ALA A 310 -11.91 -18.72 2.49
N ARG A 311 -11.68 -18.59 3.80
CA ARG A 311 -12.54 -19.18 4.86
C ARG A 311 -13.87 -18.47 4.98
N LYS A 312 -13.93 -17.16 4.73
CA LYS A 312 -15.16 -16.37 4.73
C LYS A 312 -15.29 -15.66 3.38
N LYS A 313 -16.49 -15.70 2.81
CA LYS A 313 -16.88 -14.84 1.70
C LYS A 313 -17.78 -13.75 2.24
N GLY A 314 -17.59 -12.51 1.80
CA GLY A 314 -18.54 -11.43 2.05
C GLY A 314 -19.91 -11.78 1.42
N THR A 315 -20.98 -11.37 2.05
CA THR A 315 -22.34 -11.54 1.53
C THR A 315 -22.74 -10.41 0.58
N LEU A 316 -22.14 -9.23 0.74
CA LEU A 316 -22.35 -8.08 -0.13
C LEU A 316 -21.21 -7.98 -1.18
N PRO A 317 -21.48 -7.39 -2.36
CA PRO A 317 -20.42 -7.02 -3.29
C PRO A 317 -19.53 -5.94 -2.65
N SER A 318 -18.25 -5.90 -3.04
CA SER A 318 -17.36 -4.83 -2.58
C SER A 318 -17.73 -3.48 -3.23
N TYR A 319 -17.35 -2.37 -2.58
CA TYR A 319 -17.47 -1.04 -3.19
C TYR A 319 -16.75 -0.98 -4.55
N GLY A 320 -15.53 -1.53 -4.65
CA GLY A 320 -14.79 -1.60 -5.91
C GLY A 320 -15.53 -2.38 -7.01
N GLN A 321 -16.21 -3.49 -6.65
CA GLN A 321 -17.04 -4.22 -7.62
C GLN A 321 -18.22 -3.35 -8.10
N VAL A 322 -18.95 -2.74 -7.19
CA VAL A 322 -20.10 -1.88 -7.52
C VAL A 322 -19.66 -0.66 -8.35
N MET A 323 -18.53 -0.08 -8.01
CA MET A 323 -17.90 1.01 -8.75
C MET A 323 -17.60 0.58 -10.20
N ALA A 324 -16.91 -0.54 -10.39
CA ALA A 324 -16.52 -1.02 -11.72
C ALA A 324 -17.71 -1.45 -12.58
N GLU A 325 -18.73 -2.07 -11.99
CA GLU A 325 -20.00 -2.38 -12.66
C GLU A 325 -20.69 -1.11 -13.12
N THR A 326 -20.82 -0.11 -12.23
CA THR A 326 -21.47 1.18 -12.55
C THR A 326 -20.70 1.94 -13.62
N LEU A 327 -19.37 2.02 -13.49
CA LEU A 327 -18.53 2.67 -14.51
C LEU A 327 -18.65 1.99 -15.87
N SER A 328 -18.75 0.66 -15.89
CA SER A 328 -18.97 -0.11 -17.12
C SER A 328 -20.36 0.15 -17.74
N GLU A 329 -21.39 0.34 -16.92
CA GLU A 329 -22.72 0.73 -17.41
C GLU A 329 -22.68 2.13 -18.04
N MET A 330 -22.02 3.08 -17.37
CA MET A 330 -21.86 4.46 -17.87
C MET A 330 -21.08 4.51 -19.18
N ALA A 331 -20.00 3.73 -19.31
CA ALA A 331 -19.17 3.66 -20.51
C ALA A 331 -19.88 3.07 -21.75
N LYS A 332 -20.99 2.33 -21.57
CA LYS A 332 -21.83 1.87 -22.70
C LYS A 332 -22.49 3.02 -23.46
N THR A 333 -22.73 4.15 -22.81
CA THR A 333 -23.44 5.30 -23.33
C THR A 333 -22.57 6.54 -23.51
N ASP A 334 -21.38 6.55 -22.92
CA ASP A 334 -20.44 7.67 -23.01
C ASP A 334 -19.02 7.16 -23.33
N GLU A 335 -18.63 7.24 -24.59
CA GLU A 335 -17.32 6.82 -25.10
C GLU A 335 -16.15 7.68 -24.61
N LYS A 336 -16.42 8.79 -23.92
CA LYS A 336 -15.37 9.64 -23.32
C LYS A 336 -14.83 9.08 -22.00
N ILE A 337 -15.51 8.12 -21.40
CA ILE A 337 -15.10 7.52 -20.12
C ILE A 337 -13.83 6.70 -20.29
N VAL A 338 -12.82 7.00 -19.48
CA VAL A 338 -11.55 6.27 -19.38
C VAL A 338 -11.29 5.92 -17.92
N ALA A 339 -10.96 4.66 -17.66
CA ALA A 339 -10.57 4.19 -16.32
C ALA A 339 -9.04 4.11 -16.21
N ILE A 340 -8.50 4.58 -15.10
CA ILE A 340 -7.07 4.58 -14.80
C ILE A 340 -6.85 3.87 -13.46
N THR A 341 -5.77 3.08 -13.37
CA THR A 341 -5.29 2.50 -12.10
C THR A 341 -3.77 2.55 -12.04
N ALA A 342 -3.22 2.45 -10.83
CA ALA A 342 -1.78 2.37 -10.57
C ALA A 342 -1.43 0.97 -10.04
N ALA A 343 -1.22 0.00 -10.95
CA ALA A 343 -0.88 -1.41 -10.68
C ALA A 343 -1.92 -2.19 -9.82
N MET A 344 -3.17 -1.71 -9.73
CA MET A 344 -4.17 -2.30 -8.84
C MET A 344 -5.53 -2.59 -9.52
N PRO A 345 -5.58 -3.18 -10.72
CA PRO A 345 -6.85 -3.39 -11.41
C PRO A 345 -7.80 -4.31 -10.62
N SER A 346 -7.29 -5.38 -10.01
CA SER A 346 -8.10 -6.29 -9.18
C SER A 346 -8.42 -5.69 -7.81
N GLY A 347 -7.47 -4.97 -7.21
CA GLY A 347 -7.63 -4.35 -5.89
C GLY A 347 -8.72 -3.29 -5.85
N THR A 348 -8.88 -2.51 -6.92
CA THR A 348 -9.90 -1.48 -7.11
C THR A 348 -11.18 -1.99 -7.78
N GLY A 349 -11.18 -3.24 -8.28
CA GLY A 349 -12.29 -3.83 -9.04
C GLY A 349 -12.27 -3.54 -10.54
N LEU A 350 -11.34 -2.71 -11.02
CA LEU A 350 -11.27 -2.30 -12.43
C LEU A 350 -10.93 -3.43 -13.42
N SER A 351 -10.52 -4.63 -12.96
CA SER A 351 -10.42 -5.82 -13.84
C SER A 351 -11.73 -6.09 -14.57
N TYR A 352 -12.87 -5.88 -13.92
CA TYR A 352 -14.20 -6.02 -14.53
C TYR A 352 -14.43 -5.03 -15.68
N PHE A 353 -13.96 -3.79 -15.54
CA PHE A 353 -14.02 -2.77 -16.60
C PHE A 353 -13.03 -3.09 -17.72
N ALA A 354 -11.80 -3.48 -17.40
CA ALA A 354 -10.74 -3.81 -18.35
C ALA A 354 -11.15 -4.93 -19.32
N GLU A 355 -11.84 -5.96 -18.85
CA GLU A 355 -12.36 -7.05 -19.70
C GLU A 355 -13.37 -6.57 -20.75
N ARG A 356 -14.14 -5.50 -20.46
CA ARG A 356 -15.23 -5.00 -21.31
C ARG A 356 -14.80 -3.83 -22.20
N PHE A 357 -13.91 -3.00 -21.68
CA PHE A 357 -13.44 -1.77 -22.35
C PHE A 357 -11.90 -1.70 -22.35
N PRO A 358 -11.18 -2.68 -22.94
CA PRO A 358 -9.72 -2.77 -22.85
C PRO A 358 -8.99 -1.55 -23.44
N ARG A 359 -9.58 -0.84 -24.40
CA ARG A 359 -8.99 0.39 -25.00
C ARG A 359 -9.19 1.63 -24.14
N HIS A 360 -10.10 1.59 -23.17
CA HIS A 360 -10.43 2.68 -22.27
C HIS A 360 -9.91 2.42 -20.85
N MET A 361 -9.13 1.35 -20.67
CA MET A 361 -8.47 1.01 -19.41
C MET A 361 -6.98 1.30 -19.53
N MET A 362 -6.44 2.06 -18.58
CA MET A 362 -5.02 2.39 -18.50
C MET A 362 -4.47 1.97 -17.14
N ASP A 363 -3.47 1.10 -17.15
CA ASP A 363 -2.66 0.78 -15.97
C ASP A 363 -1.29 1.43 -16.16
N VAL A 364 -0.91 2.32 -15.25
CA VAL A 364 0.34 3.09 -15.33
C VAL A 364 1.50 2.49 -14.53
N GLY A 365 1.32 1.31 -13.94
CA GLY A 365 2.25 0.80 -12.94
C GLY A 365 2.07 1.51 -11.60
N ILE A 366 3.03 1.35 -10.68
CA ILE A 366 2.98 2.03 -9.38
C ILE A 366 3.48 3.48 -9.55
N ALA A 367 2.64 4.33 -10.15
CA ALA A 367 2.99 5.69 -10.55
C ALA A 367 1.76 6.61 -10.42
N GLU A 368 1.33 6.85 -9.17
CA GLU A 368 0.12 7.61 -8.86
C GLU A 368 0.22 9.07 -9.31
N GLU A 369 1.39 9.68 -9.21
CA GLU A 369 1.67 11.05 -9.67
C GLU A 369 1.44 11.18 -11.17
N HIS A 370 1.99 10.23 -11.94
CA HIS A 370 1.78 10.14 -13.39
C HIS A 370 0.31 9.91 -13.74
N ALA A 371 -0.39 9.06 -12.97
CA ALA A 371 -1.81 8.76 -13.20
C ALA A 371 -2.66 10.03 -13.13
N VAL A 372 -2.45 10.89 -12.14
CA VAL A 372 -3.24 12.11 -11.94
C VAL A 372 -2.93 13.16 -13.02
N THR A 373 -1.65 13.40 -13.33
CA THR A 373 -1.28 14.35 -14.42
C THR A 373 -1.75 13.83 -15.79
N MET A 374 -1.65 12.53 -16.05
CA MET A 374 -2.18 11.93 -17.29
C MET A 374 -3.71 12.05 -17.34
N ALA A 375 -4.42 11.86 -16.23
CA ALA A 375 -5.86 12.08 -16.17
C ALA A 375 -6.22 13.55 -16.50
N ALA A 376 -5.44 14.50 -15.97
CA ALA A 376 -5.61 15.92 -16.32
C ALA A 376 -5.42 16.16 -17.83
N GLY A 377 -4.39 15.56 -18.44
CA GLY A 377 -4.17 15.62 -19.89
C GLY A 377 -5.32 15.03 -20.69
N LEU A 378 -5.87 13.89 -20.28
CA LEU A 378 -7.04 13.26 -20.90
C LEU A 378 -8.28 14.16 -20.80
N ALA A 379 -8.51 14.78 -19.63
CA ALA A 379 -9.62 15.70 -19.43
C ALA A 379 -9.48 16.96 -20.31
N ALA A 380 -8.26 17.53 -20.39
CA ALA A 380 -7.97 18.64 -21.31
C ALA A 380 -8.17 18.25 -22.78
N GLY A 381 -7.96 16.99 -23.13
CA GLY A 381 -8.27 16.40 -24.45
C GLY A 381 -9.76 16.08 -24.68
N GLY A 382 -10.65 16.40 -23.73
CA GLY A 382 -12.10 16.20 -23.83
C GLY A 382 -12.60 14.82 -23.42
N MET A 383 -11.77 14.00 -22.77
CA MET A 383 -12.16 12.71 -22.17
C MET A 383 -12.69 12.92 -20.74
N LYS A 384 -13.30 11.87 -20.18
CA LYS A 384 -13.75 11.82 -18.79
C LYS A 384 -12.97 10.73 -18.04
N PRO A 385 -11.81 11.06 -17.46
CA PRO A 385 -10.99 10.09 -16.75
C PRO A 385 -11.50 9.84 -15.33
N TYR A 386 -11.50 8.55 -14.95
CA TYR A 386 -11.81 8.04 -13.62
C TYR A 386 -10.57 7.32 -13.08
N PHE A 387 -9.89 7.90 -12.12
CA PHE A 387 -8.72 7.29 -11.48
C PHE A 387 -9.12 6.59 -10.18
N ALA A 388 -9.05 5.25 -10.17
CA ALA A 388 -9.31 4.44 -8.98
C ALA A 388 -8.01 4.04 -8.28
N VAL A 389 -7.90 4.43 -7.01
CA VAL A 389 -6.72 4.25 -6.18
C VAL A 389 -7.11 4.11 -4.70
N TYR A 390 -6.27 3.47 -3.88
CA TYR A 390 -6.49 3.49 -2.43
C TYR A 390 -6.24 4.88 -1.86
N ALA A 391 -7.08 5.31 -0.93
CA ALA A 391 -7.01 6.64 -0.33
C ALA A 391 -5.63 6.95 0.29
N SER A 392 -4.96 5.94 0.88
CA SER A 392 -3.60 6.07 1.41
C SER A 392 -2.54 6.26 0.31
N PHE A 393 -2.70 5.65 -0.87
CA PHE A 393 -1.75 5.77 -1.98
C PHE A 393 -1.98 7.05 -2.78
N PHE A 394 -3.20 7.57 -2.81
CA PHE A 394 -3.52 8.87 -3.38
C PHE A 394 -2.69 10.02 -2.78
N GLN A 395 -2.18 9.86 -1.55
CA GLN A 395 -1.30 10.86 -0.90
C GLN A 395 -0.10 11.28 -1.77
N ARG A 396 0.39 10.39 -2.66
CA ARG A 396 1.49 10.70 -3.59
C ARG A 396 1.13 11.72 -4.66
N SER A 397 -0.15 11.84 -4.99
CA SER A 397 -0.63 12.69 -6.07
C SER A 397 -1.20 14.02 -5.57
N PHE A 398 -0.84 14.45 -4.36
CA PHE A 398 -1.39 15.65 -3.75
C PHE A 398 -1.05 16.92 -4.55
N ASP A 399 0.20 17.08 -4.95
CA ASP A 399 0.63 18.21 -5.79
C ASP A 399 -0.07 18.22 -7.15
N GLN A 400 -0.10 17.07 -7.84
CA GLN A 400 -0.72 16.94 -9.16
C GLN A 400 -2.23 17.19 -9.11
N MET A 401 -2.89 16.80 -8.03
CA MET A 401 -4.31 17.09 -7.82
C MET A 401 -4.55 18.61 -7.71
N ILE A 402 -3.71 19.33 -6.97
CA ILE A 402 -3.83 20.79 -6.81
C ILE A 402 -3.51 21.49 -8.12
N HIS A 403 -2.31 21.25 -8.66
CA HIS A 403 -1.73 22.02 -9.76
C HIS A 403 -2.33 21.63 -11.10
N ASP A 404 -2.40 20.33 -11.40
CA ASP A 404 -2.75 19.86 -12.75
C ASP A 404 -4.26 19.66 -12.94
N VAL A 405 -5.01 19.40 -11.85
CA VAL A 405 -6.45 19.09 -11.90
C VAL A 405 -7.30 20.25 -11.39
N CYS A 406 -7.11 20.68 -10.14
CA CYS A 406 -8.03 21.62 -9.50
C CYS A 406 -7.80 23.08 -9.93
N MET A 407 -6.56 23.52 -10.11
CA MET A 407 -6.25 24.87 -10.55
C MET A 407 -6.81 25.17 -11.95
N PRO A 408 -6.62 24.32 -12.96
CA PRO A 408 -7.23 24.50 -14.29
C PRO A 408 -8.69 24.03 -14.37
N LYS A 409 -9.29 23.52 -13.31
CA LYS A 409 -10.68 23.03 -13.22
C LYS A 409 -10.99 21.89 -14.21
N LEU A 410 -10.08 20.95 -14.38
CA LEU A 410 -10.27 19.83 -15.28
C LEU A 410 -11.19 18.76 -14.68
N ASN A 411 -12.10 18.22 -15.49
CA ASN A 411 -13.05 17.20 -15.08
C ASN A 411 -12.36 15.83 -14.91
N VAL A 412 -11.72 15.63 -13.77
CA VAL A 412 -11.13 14.36 -13.35
C VAL A 412 -11.92 13.82 -12.16
N THR A 413 -12.34 12.57 -12.21
CA THR A 413 -12.99 11.89 -11.08
C THR A 413 -11.99 10.98 -10.38
N LEU A 414 -11.72 11.25 -9.10
CA LEU A 414 -10.90 10.44 -8.21
C LEU A 414 -11.80 9.47 -7.45
N LEU A 415 -11.58 8.17 -7.60
CA LEU A 415 -12.31 7.11 -6.90
C LEU A 415 -11.42 6.55 -5.79
N LEU A 416 -11.60 7.09 -4.57
CA LEU A 416 -10.74 6.81 -3.42
C LEU A 416 -11.27 5.62 -2.63
N ASP A 417 -10.79 4.43 -2.98
CA ASP A 417 -11.12 3.19 -2.28
C ASP A 417 -10.37 3.09 -0.94
N ARG A 418 -10.95 2.40 0.02
CA ARG A 418 -10.38 2.20 1.36
C ARG A 418 -10.15 3.50 2.14
N ALA A 419 -11.02 4.49 1.97
CA ALA A 419 -11.06 5.64 2.83
C ALA A 419 -11.49 5.24 4.25
N GLY A 420 -10.79 5.75 5.28
CA GLY A 420 -10.97 5.36 6.67
C GLY A 420 -10.02 4.25 7.14
N LEU A 421 -10.43 3.52 8.16
CA LEU A 421 -9.65 2.43 8.76
C LEU A 421 -9.72 1.17 7.90
N VAL A 422 -8.57 0.68 7.44
CA VAL A 422 -8.51 -0.49 6.55
C VAL A 422 -8.19 -1.80 7.26
N GLY A 423 -7.83 -1.74 8.54
CA GLY A 423 -7.68 -2.92 9.36
C GLY A 423 -6.23 -3.42 9.49
N GLU A 424 -5.96 -4.63 9.03
CA GLU A 424 -4.79 -5.41 9.42
C GLU A 424 -3.46 -4.93 8.82
N ASP A 425 -3.48 -4.04 7.83
CA ASP A 425 -2.27 -3.44 7.24
C ASP A 425 -1.78 -2.20 8.02
N GLY A 426 -2.64 -1.64 8.88
CA GLY A 426 -2.27 -0.65 9.89
C GLY A 426 -1.95 0.74 9.33
N ALA A 427 -1.10 1.46 10.07
CA ALA A 427 -0.83 2.88 9.89
C ALA A 427 -0.40 3.28 8.47
N THR A 428 0.28 2.41 7.75
CA THR A 428 0.74 2.67 6.38
C THR A 428 -0.35 2.62 5.33
N HIS A 429 -1.52 2.04 5.67
CA HIS A 429 -2.60 1.79 4.71
C HIS A 429 -3.93 2.43 5.09
N HIS A 430 -4.10 2.95 6.31
CA HIS A 430 -5.31 3.69 6.68
C HIS A 430 -5.50 4.93 5.80
N GLY A 431 -6.64 5.03 5.13
CA GLY A 431 -7.03 6.16 4.28
C GLY A 431 -7.68 7.28 5.10
N VAL A 432 -6.95 7.85 6.06
CA VAL A 432 -7.49 8.77 7.06
C VAL A 432 -6.99 10.21 6.91
N TRP A 433 -6.27 10.52 5.83
CA TRP A 433 -5.70 11.83 5.55
C TRP A 433 -6.29 12.50 4.31
N ASP A 434 -7.13 11.80 3.55
CA ASP A 434 -7.67 12.22 2.26
C ASP A 434 -8.52 13.50 2.36
N LEU A 435 -9.44 13.60 3.32
CA LEU A 435 -10.24 14.82 3.50
C LEU A 435 -9.36 16.01 3.89
N ALA A 436 -8.43 15.85 4.83
CA ALA A 436 -7.52 16.93 5.24
C ALA A 436 -6.66 17.44 4.09
N SER A 437 -6.34 16.58 3.12
CA SER A 437 -5.59 16.95 1.92
C SER A 437 -6.45 17.70 0.89
N MET A 438 -7.72 17.32 0.71
CA MET A 438 -8.58 17.83 -0.36
C MET A 438 -9.48 18.99 0.04
N LEU A 439 -9.92 19.06 1.32
CA LEU A 439 -10.84 20.09 1.80
C LEU A 439 -10.33 21.52 1.57
N PRO A 440 -9.03 21.85 1.77
CA PRO A 440 -8.52 23.18 1.52
C PRO A 440 -8.45 23.57 0.04
N VAL A 441 -8.49 22.59 -0.88
CA VAL A 441 -8.20 22.82 -2.30
C VAL A 441 -9.41 23.41 -3.04
N PRO A 442 -9.31 24.59 -3.66
CA PRO A 442 -10.40 25.17 -4.42
C PRO A 442 -10.85 24.27 -5.58
N ASN A 443 -12.10 24.41 -6.02
CA ASN A 443 -12.71 23.70 -7.14
C ASN A 443 -12.92 22.19 -6.95
N MET A 444 -12.34 21.56 -5.92
CA MET A 444 -12.55 20.13 -5.65
C MET A 444 -13.93 19.88 -5.05
N VAL A 445 -14.71 19.00 -5.68
CA VAL A 445 -15.95 18.42 -5.12
C VAL A 445 -15.59 17.15 -4.38
N ILE A 446 -16.10 16.97 -3.14
CA ILE A 446 -15.81 15.78 -2.31
C ILE A 446 -17.10 15.14 -1.88
N LEU A 447 -17.30 13.88 -2.24
CA LEU A 447 -18.47 13.07 -1.97
C LEU A 447 -18.09 11.85 -1.12
N ALA A 448 -18.99 11.47 -0.20
CA ALA A 448 -18.81 10.30 0.66
C ALA A 448 -20.11 9.51 0.77
N PRO A 449 -20.30 8.44 -0.03
CA PRO A 449 -21.52 7.65 0.01
C PRO A 449 -21.65 6.88 1.32
N ARG A 450 -22.87 6.83 1.87
CA ARG A 450 -23.21 6.05 3.07
C ARG A 450 -23.26 4.54 2.82
N ASP A 451 -23.63 4.15 1.58
CA ASP A 451 -23.82 2.75 1.18
C ASP A 451 -23.55 2.52 -0.31
N LEU A 452 -23.68 1.26 -0.75
CA LEU A 452 -23.45 0.84 -2.14
C LEU A 452 -24.41 1.52 -3.15
N ASN A 453 -25.63 1.83 -2.77
CA ASN A 453 -26.61 2.45 -3.65
C ASN A 453 -26.33 3.93 -3.85
N GLU A 454 -25.92 4.61 -2.78
CA GLU A 454 -25.51 6.01 -2.88
C GLU A 454 -24.23 6.17 -3.71
N LEU A 455 -23.27 5.21 -3.63
CA LEU A 455 -22.13 5.18 -4.55
C LEU A 455 -22.57 5.15 -6.02
N ARG A 456 -23.52 4.27 -6.38
CA ARG A 456 -24.05 4.23 -7.76
C ARG A 456 -24.65 5.56 -8.18
N THR A 457 -25.40 6.18 -7.28
CA THR A 457 -26.05 7.48 -7.53
C THR A 457 -25.00 8.58 -7.76
N MET A 458 -24.00 8.68 -6.92
CA MET A 458 -22.91 9.65 -7.03
C MET A 458 -22.09 9.44 -8.32
N MET A 459 -21.78 8.20 -8.67
CA MET A 459 -21.06 7.90 -9.92
C MET A 459 -21.86 8.33 -11.15
N ARG A 460 -23.16 8.04 -11.20
CA ARG A 460 -24.00 8.50 -12.32
C ARG A 460 -24.06 10.01 -12.40
N TRP A 461 -24.12 10.71 -11.27
CA TRP A 461 -24.05 12.16 -11.23
C TRP A 461 -22.76 12.72 -11.87
N THR A 462 -21.61 12.02 -11.74
CA THR A 462 -20.35 12.50 -12.34
C THR A 462 -20.37 12.57 -13.86
N GLN A 463 -21.33 11.93 -14.56
CA GLN A 463 -21.48 12.06 -16.02
C GLN A 463 -21.87 13.48 -16.45
N GLU A 464 -22.62 14.19 -15.60
CA GLU A 464 -23.09 15.55 -15.82
C GLU A 464 -22.20 16.61 -15.16
N ASN A 465 -21.29 16.19 -14.30
CA ASN A 465 -20.36 17.08 -13.59
C ASN A 465 -19.23 17.52 -14.51
N GLU A 466 -18.85 18.78 -14.43
CA GLU A 466 -17.73 19.37 -15.19
C GLU A 466 -16.56 19.82 -14.31
N SER A 467 -16.64 19.55 -13.00
CA SER A 467 -15.61 19.96 -12.03
C SER A 467 -14.78 18.77 -11.55
N PRO A 468 -13.55 19.01 -11.05
CA PRO A 468 -12.81 17.98 -10.33
C PRO A 468 -13.65 17.38 -9.19
N CYS A 469 -13.68 16.05 -9.10
CA CYS A 469 -14.49 15.36 -8.11
C CYS A 469 -13.73 14.20 -7.47
N ALA A 470 -13.89 14.02 -6.16
CA ALA A 470 -13.45 12.84 -5.43
C ALA A 470 -14.64 12.14 -4.78
N ILE A 471 -14.77 10.84 -4.99
CA ILE A 471 -15.73 9.98 -4.28
C ILE A 471 -14.92 9.05 -3.38
N ARG A 472 -15.06 9.20 -2.05
CA ARG A 472 -14.34 8.39 -1.05
C ARG A 472 -15.25 7.35 -0.42
N TYR A 473 -14.82 6.10 -0.38
CA TYR A 473 -15.61 4.99 0.19
C TYR A 473 -14.72 4.00 0.94
N GLY A 474 -15.30 3.36 1.96
CA GLY A 474 -14.58 2.45 2.86
C GLY A 474 -14.28 1.08 2.26
N ARG A 475 -13.49 0.28 2.99
CA ARG A 475 -13.18 -1.11 2.62
C ARG A 475 -14.38 -2.04 2.84
N GLU A 476 -15.12 -1.85 3.94
CA GLU A 476 -16.25 -2.70 4.32
C GLU A 476 -17.52 -2.21 3.65
N SER A 477 -18.21 -3.13 2.97
CA SER A 477 -19.44 -2.81 2.24
C SER A 477 -20.61 -2.62 3.20
N VAL A 478 -21.39 -1.57 2.97
CA VAL A 478 -22.59 -1.24 3.73
C VAL A 478 -23.78 -1.22 2.76
N ASP A 479 -24.90 -1.82 3.17
CA ASP A 479 -26.18 -1.72 2.50
C ASP A 479 -27.25 -1.33 3.52
N LEU A 480 -27.78 -0.12 3.40
CA LEU A 480 -28.81 0.46 4.26
C LEU A 480 -30.19 0.47 3.60
N SER A 481 -30.33 -0.10 2.40
CA SER A 481 -31.54 -0.02 1.58
C SER A 481 -32.80 -0.58 2.25
N ALA A 482 -32.64 -1.57 3.13
CA ALA A 482 -33.77 -2.15 3.87
C ALA A 482 -34.43 -1.15 4.86
N ARG A 483 -33.63 -0.27 5.45
CA ARG A 483 -34.13 0.75 6.42
C ARG A 483 -34.28 2.13 5.78
N TYR A 484 -33.35 2.48 4.89
CA TYR A 484 -33.28 3.76 4.21
C TYR A 484 -33.19 3.54 2.69
N PRO A 485 -34.32 3.24 2.02
CA PRO A 485 -34.35 3.03 0.57
C PRO A 485 -33.90 4.28 -0.17
N ALA A 486 -33.44 4.09 -1.41
CA ALA A 486 -33.08 5.20 -2.27
C ALA A 486 -34.26 6.18 -2.41
N GLN A 487 -33.99 7.46 -2.31
CA GLN A 487 -35.00 8.49 -2.50
C GLN A 487 -35.24 8.71 -3.99
N ASP A 488 -36.48 8.99 -4.38
CA ASP A 488 -36.85 9.37 -5.77
C ASP A 488 -36.35 10.77 -6.17
N LYS A 489 -35.64 11.47 -5.27
CA LYS A 489 -35.05 12.78 -5.56
C LYS A 489 -33.69 12.66 -6.23
N PRO A 490 -33.42 13.45 -7.26
CA PRO A 490 -32.09 13.49 -7.87
C PRO A 490 -31.04 13.94 -6.85
N PHE A 491 -29.85 13.32 -6.94
CA PHE A 491 -28.70 13.73 -6.14
C PHE A 491 -28.23 15.13 -6.56
N ARG A 492 -27.97 16.00 -5.59
CA ARG A 492 -27.40 17.32 -5.80
C ARG A 492 -26.22 17.56 -4.88
N ILE A 493 -25.16 18.15 -5.42
CA ILE A 493 -24.01 18.59 -4.60
C ILE A 493 -24.45 19.74 -3.67
N GLY A 494 -23.84 19.81 -2.49
CA GLY A 494 -24.19 20.81 -1.48
C GLY A 494 -25.51 20.57 -0.78
N GLU A 495 -26.20 19.43 -1.04
CA GLU A 495 -27.40 19.02 -0.32
C GLU A 495 -27.14 17.76 0.49
N TRP A 496 -27.32 17.88 1.82
CA TRP A 496 -27.28 16.74 2.73
C TRP A 496 -28.64 16.03 2.79
N GLU A 497 -28.65 14.83 3.34
CA GLU A 497 -29.88 14.06 3.54
C GLU A 497 -30.22 14.03 5.02
N LEU A 498 -31.35 14.65 5.40
CA LEU A 498 -31.94 14.48 6.71
C LEU A 498 -32.67 13.12 6.75
N MET A 499 -32.03 12.13 7.37
CA MET A 499 -32.50 10.75 7.43
C MET A 499 -33.58 10.59 8.51
N GLU A 500 -33.39 11.25 9.66
CA GLU A 500 -34.33 11.22 10.80
C GLU A 500 -34.43 12.59 11.43
N GLN A 501 -35.66 12.95 11.86
CA GLN A 501 -35.91 14.17 12.61
C GLN A 501 -35.54 13.99 14.09
N GLY A 502 -35.22 15.08 14.78
CA GLY A 502 -34.95 15.10 16.22
C GLY A 502 -34.65 16.51 16.69
N GLU A 503 -34.96 16.83 17.94
CA GLU A 503 -34.86 18.20 18.46
C GLU A 503 -33.73 18.39 19.48
N ASP A 504 -33.28 17.31 20.12
CA ASP A 504 -32.33 17.40 21.25
C ASP A 504 -30.86 17.54 20.81
N VAL A 505 -30.46 16.88 19.70
CA VAL A 505 -29.10 16.87 19.17
C VAL A 505 -29.11 16.55 17.68
N ALA A 506 -28.17 17.10 16.91
CA ALA A 506 -27.98 16.77 15.50
C ALA A 506 -26.68 15.92 15.32
N LEU A 507 -26.83 14.74 14.75
CA LEU A 507 -25.73 13.84 14.39
C LEU A 507 -25.39 14.03 12.90
N LEU A 508 -24.23 14.63 12.60
CA LEU A 508 -23.72 14.87 11.26
C LEU A 508 -22.68 13.79 10.92
N ALA A 509 -23.05 12.82 10.10
CA ALA A 509 -22.22 11.67 9.80
C ALA A 509 -21.74 11.65 8.35
N VAL A 510 -20.48 11.23 8.12
CA VAL A 510 -19.83 11.18 6.81
C VAL A 510 -19.53 9.74 6.40
N GLY A 511 -20.01 9.32 5.24
CA GLY A 511 -19.67 8.05 4.60
C GLY A 511 -19.94 6.83 5.49
N SER A 512 -18.92 6.00 5.76
CA SER A 512 -19.02 4.78 6.59
C SER A 512 -19.57 5.04 7.99
N MET A 513 -19.37 6.24 8.55
CA MET A 513 -19.87 6.57 9.90
C MET A 513 -21.38 6.77 9.96
N VAL A 514 -22.09 6.82 8.84
CA VAL A 514 -23.57 6.88 8.84
C VAL A 514 -24.17 5.62 9.46
N ALA A 515 -23.59 4.45 9.18
CA ALA A 515 -24.04 3.19 9.78
C ALA A 515 -23.88 3.20 11.31
N GLU A 516 -22.74 3.67 11.81
CA GLU A 516 -22.49 3.82 13.26
C GLU A 516 -23.43 4.88 13.87
N ALA A 517 -23.70 5.98 13.16
CA ALA A 517 -24.57 7.05 13.62
C ALA A 517 -26.03 6.61 13.74
N ILE A 518 -26.51 5.70 12.89
CA ILE A 518 -27.84 5.08 13.00
C ILE A 518 -27.95 4.33 14.34
N GLU A 519 -26.93 3.54 14.70
CA GLU A 519 -26.94 2.81 15.97
C GLU A 519 -26.85 3.76 17.17
N VAL A 520 -26.05 4.83 17.09
CA VAL A 520 -25.99 5.89 18.12
C VAL A 520 -27.35 6.52 18.30
N ARG A 521 -28.04 6.89 17.21
CA ARG A 521 -29.39 7.45 17.25
C ARG A 521 -30.37 6.51 17.94
N ASP A 522 -30.37 5.24 17.61
CA ASP A 522 -31.23 4.23 18.21
C ASP A 522 -30.95 4.03 19.72
N LEU A 523 -29.68 4.15 20.12
CA LEU A 523 -29.30 4.11 21.54
C LEU A 523 -29.67 5.37 22.33
N LEU A 524 -29.68 6.54 21.70
CA LEU A 524 -30.17 7.80 22.27
C LEU A 524 -31.67 7.78 22.42
N GLU A 525 -32.40 7.32 21.41
CA GLU A 525 -33.87 7.18 21.44
C GLU A 525 -34.36 6.31 22.62
N LYS A 526 -33.66 5.18 22.88
CA LYS A 526 -33.94 4.32 24.05
C LYS A 526 -33.74 5.04 25.40
N ARG A 527 -33.09 6.20 25.41
CA ARG A 527 -32.87 7.04 26.59
C ARG A 527 -33.73 8.30 26.60
N GLY A 528 -34.68 8.41 25.68
CA GLY A 528 -35.57 9.56 25.53
C GLY A 528 -34.90 10.79 24.95
N ILE A 529 -33.79 10.61 24.21
CA ILE A 529 -33.09 11.70 23.52
C ILE A 529 -33.36 11.56 22.02
N HIS A 530 -34.06 12.55 21.45
CA HIS A 530 -34.47 12.57 20.05
C HIS A 530 -33.41 13.25 19.18
N ALA A 531 -32.58 12.44 18.54
CA ALA A 531 -31.50 12.94 17.71
C ALA A 531 -31.93 13.06 16.24
N ALA A 532 -31.66 14.21 15.62
CA ALA A 532 -31.68 14.34 14.17
C ALA A 532 -30.47 13.61 13.60
N LEU A 533 -30.67 12.81 12.53
CA LEU A 533 -29.60 12.08 11.84
C LEU A 533 -29.45 12.63 10.42
N VAL A 534 -28.26 13.07 10.09
CA VAL A 534 -27.93 13.69 8.80
C VAL A 534 -26.78 12.92 8.12
N ASN A 535 -27.02 12.47 6.90
CA ASN A 535 -26.00 11.95 6.01
C ASN A 535 -25.34 13.12 5.26
N CYS A 536 -24.12 13.47 5.64
CA CYS A 536 -23.33 14.56 5.07
C CYS A 536 -22.61 14.10 3.78
N ARG A 537 -23.36 13.55 2.82
CA ARG A 537 -22.91 12.91 1.60
C ARG A 537 -22.12 13.82 0.65
N SER A 538 -22.41 15.13 0.63
CA SER A 538 -21.59 16.17 -0.01
C SER A 538 -20.74 16.82 1.07
N VAL A 539 -19.47 16.39 1.14
CA VAL A 539 -18.52 16.90 2.14
C VAL A 539 -18.03 18.28 1.71
N LYS A 540 -17.87 18.47 0.40
CA LYS A 540 -17.52 19.76 -0.22
C LYS A 540 -18.18 19.85 -1.60
N PRO A 541 -19.01 20.89 -1.86
CA PRO A 541 -19.47 21.88 -0.90
C PRO A 541 -20.35 21.28 0.20
N MET A 542 -20.34 21.90 1.38
CA MET A 542 -21.24 21.56 2.49
C MET A 542 -22.66 22.08 2.23
N ASP A 543 -23.64 21.50 2.90
CA ASP A 543 -24.99 22.07 2.98
C ASP A 543 -25.05 23.14 4.10
N GLU A 544 -24.53 24.33 3.79
CA GLU A 544 -24.48 25.47 4.70
C GLU A 544 -25.87 25.85 5.22
N LYS A 545 -26.89 25.74 4.35
CA LYS A 545 -28.27 26.07 4.71
C LYS A 545 -28.83 25.11 5.78
N MET A 546 -28.68 23.81 5.57
CA MET A 546 -29.10 22.80 6.56
C MET A 546 -28.28 22.93 7.84
N LEU A 547 -26.98 23.17 7.75
CA LEU A 547 -26.11 23.36 8.90
C LEU A 547 -26.56 24.55 9.77
N CYS A 548 -26.88 25.70 9.19
CA CYS A 548 -27.43 26.84 9.90
C CYS A 548 -28.79 26.50 10.57
N GLN A 549 -29.65 25.75 9.90
CA GLN A 549 -30.95 25.32 10.49
C GLN A 549 -30.77 24.38 11.69
N LEU A 550 -29.72 23.56 11.68
CA LEU A 550 -29.43 22.62 12.76
C LEU A 550 -28.66 23.26 13.92
N ALA A 551 -28.07 24.43 13.75
CA ALA A 551 -27.28 25.13 14.78
C ALA A 551 -28.07 25.65 15.97
N ASN A 552 -29.42 25.53 15.97
CA ASN A 552 -30.29 25.83 17.11
C ASN A 552 -30.27 24.75 18.21
N ARG A 553 -29.52 23.66 17.99
CA ARG A 553 -29.35 22.52 18.90
C ARG A 553 -27.88 22.06 18.93
N PRO A 554 -27.48 21.29 19.96
CA PRO A 554 -26.12 20.73 20.00
C PRO A 554 -25.83 19.89 18.76
N ILE A 555 -24.66 20.13 18.12
CA ILE A 555 -24.19 19.41 16.94
C ILE A 555 -23.10 18.42 17.34
N VAL A 556 -23.14 17.22 16.76
CA VAL A 556 -22.13 16.18 16.88
C VAL A 556 -21.66 15.79 15.48
N THR A 557 -20.37 15.88 15.19
CA THR A 557 -19.81 15.41 13.92
C THR A 557 -19.18 14.03 14.08
N MET A 558 -19.33 13.18 13.05
CA MET A 558 -18.88 11.79 13.05
C MET A 558 -18.18 11.46 11.73
N GLU A 559 -16.88 11.21 11.79
CA GLU A 559 -16.05 10.91 10.61
C GLU A 559 -15.01 9.82 10.88
N GLU A 560 -14.78 8.94 9.93
CA GLU A 560 -13.67 7.97 9.97
C GLU A 560 -12.44 8.57 9.28
N HIS A 561 -11.94 9.64 9.89
CA HIS A 561 -10.86 10.48 9.40
C HIS A 561 -10.17 11.16 10.60
N VAL A 562 -8.98 11.73 10.41
CA VAL A 562 -8.33 12.55 11.45
C VAL A 562 -9.17 13.80 11.72
N LEU A 563 -9.26 14.18 12.99
CA LEU A 563 -10.06 15.35 13.41
C LEU A 563 -9.49 16.67 12.87
N THR A 564 -8.16 16.81 12.90
CA THR A 564 -7.49 18.02 12.41
C THR A 564 -7.56 18.08 10.88
N GLY A 565 -8.17 19.12 10.34
CA GLY A 565 -8.39 19.26 8.90
C GLY A 565 -9.48 18.37 8.32
N GLY A 566 -10.19 17.56 9.15
CA GLY A 566 -11.30 16.74 8.73
C GLY A 566 -12.63 17.50 8.64
N PHE A 567 -13.72 16.77 8.42
CA PHE A 567 -15.06 17.32 8.26
C PHE A 567 -15.50 18.16 9.46
N GLY A 568 -15.33 17.64 10.70
CA GLY A 568 -15.69 18.34 11.91
C GLY A 568 -14.99 19.68 12.08
N SER A 569 -13.72 19.80 11.67
CA SER A 569 -12.99 21.06 11.73
C SER A 569 -13.52 22.11 10.73
N VAL A 570 -13.96 21.69 9.54
CA VAL A 570 -14.54 22.58 8.53
C VAL A 570 -15.94 23.04 8.98
N VAL A 571 -16.75 22.15 9.55
CA VAL A 571 -18.04 22.50 10.18
C VAL A 571 -17.83 23.54 11.30
N CYS A 572 -16.85 23.31 12.17
CA CYS A 572 -16.50 24.24 13.24
C CYS A 572 -16.11 25.62 12.71
N ALA A 573 -15.24 25.66 11.70
CA ALA A 573 -14.78 26.91 11.08
C ALA A 573 -15.95 27.71 10.45
N PHE A 574 -16.85 27.02 9.74
CA PHE A 574 -18.02 27.64 9.14
C PHE A 574 -18.95 28.23 10.20
N LEU A 575 -19.36 27.43 11.21
CA LEU A 575 -20.26 27.89 12.27
C LEU A 575 -19.66 29.09 13.04
N SER A 576 -18.37 29.06 13.33
CA SER A 576 -17.66 30.17 13.96
C SER A 576 -17.68 31.43 13.08
N GLY A 577 -17.50 31.28 11.75
CA GLY A 577 -17.58 32.39 10.80
C GLY A 577 -18.96 33.06 10.75
N GLU A 578 -20.03 32.27 10.91
CA GLU A 578 -21.43 32.74 10.97
C GLU A 578 -21.85 33.22 12.37
N GLY A 579 -20.97 33.16 13.37
CA GLY A 579 -21.30 33.51 14.76
C GLY A 579 -22.25 32.51 15.44
N LEU A 580 -22.29 31.27 14.94
CA LEU A 580 -23.12 30.19 15.46
C LEU A 580 -22.32 29.30 16.43
N PRO A 581 -22.99 28.55 17.35
CA PRO A 581 -22.29 27.66 18.28
C PRO A 581 -21.46 26.61 17.55
N ALA A 582 -20.23 26.37 18.01
CA ALA A 582 -19.39 25.27 17.53
C ALA A 582 -20.00 23.91 17.85
N PRO A 583 -19.59 22.81 17.14
CA PRO A 583 -20.03 21.47 17.49
C PRO A 583 -19.74 21.13 18.95
N MET A 584 -20.70 20.51 19.62
CA MET A 584 -20.57 20.06 21.02
C MET A 584 -19.50 18.97 21.15
N LEU A 585 -19.49 18.04 20.20
CA LEU A 585 -18.53 16.95 20.10
C LEU A 585 -18.16 16.67 18.65
N SER A 586 -16.90 16.30 18.44
CA SER A 586 -16.43 15.72 17.17
C SER A 586 -15.85 14.33 17.43
N PHE A 587 -16.36 13.33 16.72
CA PHE A 587 -15.87 11.97 16.74
C PHE A 587 -15.08 11.69 15.46
N GLY A 588 -13.82 11.33 15.63
CA GLY A 588 -12.87 11.01 14.58
C GLY A 588 -11.57 10.52 15.18
N ILE A 589 -10.56 10.35 14.36
CA ILE A 589 -9.25 9.84 14.77
C ILE A 589 -8.45 10.99 15.37
N PRO A 590 -7.93 10.86 16.61
CA PRO A 590 -7.10 11.88 17.24
C PRO A 590 -5.72 11.95 16.55
N ASP A 591 -4.88 12.90 16.98
CA ASP A 591 -3.52 13.09 16.47
C ASP A 591 -2.60 11.91 16.86
N THR A 592 -2.78 10.78 16.16
CA THR A 592 -2.01 9.55 16.36
C THR A 592 -2.03 8.65 15.11
N PHE A 593 -0.94 7.92 14.88
CA PHE A 593 -0.94 6.83 13.91
C PHE A 593 -1.63 5.60 14.49
N VAL A 594 -2.72 5.17 13.84
CA VAL A 594 -3.51 4.02 14.30
C VAL A 594 -2.82 2.71 13.94
N GLN A 595 -2.62 1.83 14.92
CA GLN A 595 -2.00 0.52 14.70
C GLN A 595 -2.86 -0.41 13.83
N HIS A 596 -2.31 -1.56 13.46
CA HIS A 596 -3.02 -2.62 12.76
C HIS A 596 -3.99 -3.40 13.68
N GLY A 597 -5.06 -3.94 13.09
CA GLY A 597 -6.08 -4.71 13.78
C GLY A 597 -7.36 -4.77 12.95
N ARG A 598 -8.38 -5.53 13.37
CA ARG A 598 -9.68 -5.48 12.70
C ARG A 598 -10.36 -4.13 12.95
N ARG A 599 -11.16 -3.65 11.99
CA ARG A 599 -11.84 -2.35 12.10
C ARG A 599 -12.65 -2.19 13.40
N ASP A 600 -13.39 -3.23 13.81
CA ASP A 600 -14.17 -3.23 15.05
C ASP A 600 -13.28 -3.01 16.30
N GLN A 601 -12.09 -3.62 16.34
CA GLN A 601 -11.14 -3.42 17.43
C GLN A 601 -10.55 -2.00 17.42
N LEU A 602 -10.28 -1.46 16.23
CA LEU A 602 -9.75 -0.11 16.06
C LEU A 602 -10.78 0.95 16.43
N LEU A 603 -12.05 0.80 16.02
CA LEU A 603 -13.13 1.69 16.44
C LEU A 603 -13.30 1.68 17.96
N LYS A 604 -13.24 0.51 18.59
CA LYS A 604 -13.29 0.39 20.05
C LYS A 604 -12.10 1.08 20.72
N TYR A 605 -10.87 0.87 20.19
CA TYR A 605 -9.66 1.50 20.70
C TYR A 605 -9.72 3.04 20.63
N LEU A 606 -10.32 3.58 19.56
CA LEU A 606 -10.46 5.02 19.33
C LEU A 606 -11.69 5.63 20.03
N GLY A 607 -12.54 4.82 20.68
CA GLY A 607 -13.78 5.30 21.30
C GLY A 607 -14.88 5.67 20.31
N LEU A 608 -14.85 5.08 19.10
CA LEU A 608 -15.77 5.33 18.00
C LEU A 608 -16.83 4.23 17.83
N THR A 609 -17.06 3.38 18.84
CA THR A 609 -18.20 2.46 18.81
C THR A 609 -19.49 3.18 19.19
N PRO A 610 -20.65 2.73 18.69
CA PRO A 610 -21.95 3.36 18.99
C PRO A 610 -22.21 3.55 20.48
N GLU A 611 -21.88 2.57 21.33
CA GLU A 611 -22.08 2.64 22.78
C GLU A 611 -21.21 3.72 23.43
N LEU A 612 -19.91 3.79 23.06
CA LEU A 612 -18.98 4.77 23.65
C LEU A 612 -19.33 6.19 23.19
N MET A 613 -19.67 6.37 21.92
CA MET A 613 -20.09 7.66 21.38
C MET A 613 -21.39 8.11 22.06
N THR A 614 -22.38 7.23 22.20
CA THR A 614 -23.65 7.53 22.91
C THR A 614 -23.40 7.96 24.35
N GLN A 615 -22.52 7.27 25.08
CA GLN A 615 -22.20 7.66 26.48
C GLN A 615 -21.61 9.07 26.54
N ARG A 616 -20.67 9.40 25.65
CA ARG A 616 -20.06 10.73 25.60
C ARG A 616 -21.08 11.83 25.25
N ILE A 617 -22.00 11.57 24.31
CA ILE A 617 -23.07 12.49 23.92
C ILE A 617 -23.98 12.76 25.14
N VAL A 618 -24.43 11.72 25.83
CA VAL A 618 -25.32 11.87 27.01
C VAL A 618 -24.64 12.67 28.13
N ILE A 619 -23.34 12.45 28.36
CA ILE A 619 -22.58 13.21 29.36
C ILE A 619 -22.48 14.69 28.95
N ALA A 620 -22.19 14.97 27.68
CA ALA A 620 -22.04 16.32 27.19
C ALA A 620 -23.37 17.11 27.22
N LEU A 621 -24.50 16.49 26.85
CA LEU A 621 -25.84 17.10 26.95
C LEU A 621 -26.16 17.47 28.39
N LYS A 622 -25.94 16.57 29.37
CA LYS A 622 -26.18 16.85 30.79
C LYS A 622 -25.28 17.96 31.35
N ASN A 623 -24.08 18.13 30.82
CA ASN A 623 -23.19 19.20 31.26
C ASN A 623 -23.55 20.56 30.62
N GLY A 624 -24.10 20.56 29.39
CA GLY A 624 -24.62 21.75 28.71
C GLY A 624 -25.89 22.31 29.33
N GLU A 625 -26.73 21.47 29.98
CA GLU A 625 -27.90 21.92 30.74
C GLU A 625 -27.54 22.64 32.05
N LYS A 626 -26.28 22.61 32.50
CA LYS A 626 -25.81 23.21 33.74
C LYS A 626 -25.17 24.60 33.55
N HIS A 627 -25.10 25.08 32.34
CA HIS A 627 -24.62 26.42 31.97
C HIS A 627 -25.68 27.20 31.19
#